data_9128df2ae34cae882e9c954d0acb8727
#
_entry.id   9128df2ae34cae882e9c954d0acb8727
#
_cell.length_a   1.000
_cell.length_b   1.000
_cell.length_c   1.000
_cell.angle_alpha   90.00
_cell.angle_beta   90.00
_cell.angle_gamma   90.00
#
_symmetry.space_group_name_H-M   'P 1'
#
loop_
_entity.id
_entity.type
_entity.pdbx_description
1 polymer ?
#
loop_
_entity_poly.entity_id
_entity_poly.type
_entity_poly.pdbx_seq_one_letter_code
_entity_poly.pdbx_strand_id
1 'polypeptide(L)'
;MKTSFFFIFRIAAAWTFAYLVFLLVWSEVFNGAGPDGLFFLLFAITLGFVIAGAVSHIRRIRLVAGRIDPGTLANRHARQVEVPLEAGEAFDLVDAAIRELPRSEDIESARDSLQVRAKVTRLNPYSNKAPGQFNPLYWIHIKRNQILATVTPGDGISSVSLVCEPESGAWSDWFKVDDGTNLENAEAITRAITRRVAEHRRNEQAAAQQTVTEKELTVAKLSLLHAQVEPHFLYNTLASA
;
A
#
# COMPACT_ATOMS: atom_id res chain seq x y z
N MET A 1 -19.73 -5.42 16.06
CA MET A 1 -19.50 -5.09 17.48
C MET A 1 -18.61 -6.11 18.20
N LYS A 2 -18.83 -7.41 18.04
CA LYS A 2 -18.00 -8.46 18.70
C LYS A 2 -16.51 -8.33 18.35
N THR A 3 -16.17 -8.15 17.07
CA THR A 3 -14.77 -8.05 16.61
C THR A 3 -14.01 -6.87 17.23
N SER A 4 -14.64 -5.69 17.29
CA SER A 4 -14.06 -4.51 17.93
C SER A 4 -13.81 -4.71 19.41
N PHE A 5 -14.76 -5.38 20.11
CA PHE A 5 -14.61 -5.69 21.54
C PHE A 5 -13.44 -6.66 21.77
N PHE A 6 -13.35 -7.73 21.00
CA PHE A 6 -12.24 -8.68 21.13
C PHE A 6 -10.88 -8.06 20.82
N PHE A 7 -10.82 -7.13 19.86
CA PHE A 7 -9.59 -6.41 19.55
C PHE A 7 -9.13 -5.55 20.74
N ILE A 8 -10.02 -4.74 21.32
CA ILE A 8 -9.71 -3.90 22.50
C ILE A 8 -9.31 -4.80 23.68
N PHE A 9 -10.07 -5.87 23.93
CA PHE A 9 -9.81 -6.82 25.02
C PHE A 9 -8.43 -7.46 24.88
N ARG A 10 -8.06 -7.92 23.67
CA ARG A 10 -6.74 -8.52 23.42
C ARG A 10 -5.60 -7.57 23.81
N ILE A 11 -5.66 -6.32 23.35
CA ILE A 11 -4.60 -5.32 23.61
C ILE A 11 -4.57 -4.97 25.11
N ALA A 12 -5.73 -4.73 25.72
CA ALA A 12 -5.82 -4.44 27.16
C ALA A 12 -5.29 -5.61 28.01
N ALA A 13 -5.63 -6.84 27.65
CA ALA A 13 -5.15 -8.04 28.33
C ALA A 13 -3.62 -8.19 28.21
N ALA A 14 -3.04 -7.93 27.03
CA ALA A 14 -1.59 -7.99 26.85
C ALA A 14 -0.85 -6.97 27.72
N TRP A 15 -1.34 -5.73 27.80
CA TRP A 15 -0.78 -4.70 28.69
C TRP A 15 -0.96 -5.03 30.16
N THR A 16 -2.12 -5.58 30.56
CA THR A 16 -2.37 -6.03 31.92
C THR A 16 -1.45 -7.19 32.30
N PHE A 17 -1.25 -8.15 31.40
CA PHE A 17 -0.32 -9.25 31.63
C PHE A 17 1.12 -8.75 31.79
N ALA A 18 1.59 -7.84 30.91
CA ALA A 18 2.91 -7.22 31.04
C ALA A 18 3.08 -6.50 32.40
N TYR A 19 2.04 -5.82 32.86
CA TYR A 19 2.06 -5.16 34.17
C TYR A 19 2.11 -6.16 35.31
N LEU A 20 1.37 -7.27 35.26
CA LEU A 20 1.45 -8.32 36.27
C LEU A 20 2.84 -8.94 36.35
N VAL A 21 3.46 -9.20 35.19
CA VAL A 21 4.85 -9.68 35.14
C VAL A 21 5.80 -8.64 35.77
N PHE A 22 5.60 -7.37 35.49
CA PHE A 22 6.37 -6.28 36.12
C PHE A 22 6.21 -6.30 37.64
N LEU A 23 4.98 -6.48 38.17
CA LEU A 23 4.74 -6.56 39.61
C LEU A 23 5.45 -7.76 40.28
N LEU A 24 5.45 -8.92 39.61
CA LEU A 24 6.17 -10.11 40.10
C LEU A 24 7.66 -9.84 40.18
N VAL A 25 8.27 -9.31 39.11
CA VAL A 25 9.70 -8.97 39.10
C VAL A 25 10.02 -7.91 40.15
N TRP A 26 9.17 -6.90 40.31
CA TRP A 26 9.32 -5.88 41.35
C TRP A 26 9.34 -6.47 42.74
N SER A 27 8.39 -7.36 43.05
CA SER A 27 8.28 -8.04 44.34
C SER A 27 9.54 -8.86 44.67
N GLU A 28 10.11 -9.56 43.69
CA GLU A 28 11.34 -10.32 43.87
C GLU A 28 12.56 -9.41 44.13
N VAL A 29 12.70 -8.33 43.34
CA VAL A 29 13.84 -7.39 43.45
C VAL A 29 13.83 -6.62 44.76
N PHE A 30 12.63 -6.24 45.26
CA PHE A 30 12.48 -5.41 46.46
C PHE A 30 12.03 -6.23 47.70
N ASN A 31 12.36 -7.53 47.77
CA ASN A 31 12.13 -8.41 48.92
C ASN A 31 10.66 -8.42 49.41
N GLY A 32 9.72 -8.47 48.51
CA GLY A 32 8.29 -8.52 48.84
C GLY A 32 7.67 -7.15 49.11
N ALA A 33 8.41 -6.06 49.03
CA ALA A 33 7.81 -4.72 49.08
C ALA A 33 6.94 -4.48 47.85
N GLY A 34 5.66 -4.33 48.02
CA GLY A 34 4.73 -3.98 46.94
C GLY A 34 4.99 -2.58 46.40
N PRO A 35 4.69 -2.31 45.13
CA PRO A 35 4.77 -0.98 44.58
C PRO A 35 3.74 -0.05 45.20
N ASP A 36 4.10 1.20 45.37
CA ASP A 36 3.22 2.24 45.92
C ASP A 36 1.96 2.44 45.05
N GLY A 37 0.91 3.05 45.68
CA GLY A 37 -0.35 3.37 44.96
C GLY A 37 -0.15 4.17 43.68
N LEU A 38 0.97 4.92 43.58
CA LEU A 38 1.35 5.66 42.36
C LEU A 38 1.51 4.73 41.14
N PHE A 39 2.09 3.53 41.30
CA PHE A 39 2.25 2.58 40.21
C PHE A 39 0.91 2.07 39.66
N PHE A 40 -0.08 1.85 40.56
CA PHE A 40 -1.42 1.46 40.12
C PHE A 40 -2.13 2.62 39.41
N LEU A 41 -1.94 3.84 39.84
CA LEU A 41 -2.48 5.04 39.17
C LEU A 41 -1.86 5.17 37.76
N LEU A 42 -0.53 5.06 37.65
CA LEU A 42 0.17 5.14 36.36
C LEU A 42 -0.28 4.02 35.41
N PHE A 43 -0.48 2.82 35.91
CA PHE A 43 -1.03 1.71 35.11
C PHE A 43 -2.44 2.02 34.61
N ALA A 44 -3.33 2.51 35.47
CA ALA A 44 -4.70 2.86 35.10
C ALA A 44 -4.72 3.95 34.00
N ILE A 45 -3.86 4.96 34.11
CA ILE A 45 -3.68 6.00 33.09
C ILE A 45 -3.16 5.40 31.78
N THR A 46 -2.12 4.57 31.86
CA THR A 46 -1.55 3.88 30.67
C THR A 46 -2.60 3.02 29.98
N LEU A 47 -3.34 2.22 30.72
CA LEU A 47 -4.41 1.38 30.20
C LEU A 47 -5.51 2.23 29.53
N GLY A 48 -5.86 3.38 30.11
CA GLY A 48 -6.78 4.35 29.52
C GLY A 48 -6.31 4.83 28.15
N PHE A 49 -5.02 5.19 28.02
CA PHE A 49 -4.43 5.58 26.72
C PHE A 49 -4.39 4.42 25.72
N VAL A 50 -4.09 3.21 26.17
CA VAL A 50 -4.10 1.99 25.33
C VAL A 50 -5.50 1.75 24.73
N ILE A 51 -6.53 1.82 25.57
CA ILE A 51 -7.91 1.66 25.13
C ILE A 51 -8.31 2.78 24.18
N ALA A 52 -7.97 4.03 24.48
CA ALA A 52 -8.23 5.17 23.60
C ALA A 52 -7.54 5.01 22.23
N GLY A 53 -6.29 4.55 22.21
CA GLY A 53 -5.56 4.22 20.99
C GLY A 53 -6.24 3.12 20.17
N ALA A 54 -6.66 2.03 20.81
CA ALA A 54 -7.38 0.96 20.15
C ALA A 54 -8.74 1.41 19.56
N VAL A 55 -9.47 2.27 20.28
CA VAL A 55 -10.73 2.87 19.79
C VAL A 55 -10.45 3.79 18.60
N SER A 56 -9.39 4.60 18.66
CA SER A 56 -8.96 5.46 17.54
C SER A 56 -8.65 4.64 16.28
N HIS A 57 -7.89 3.55 16.45
CA HIS A 57 -7.58 2.62 15.37
C HIS A 57 -8.85 2.04 14.72
N ILE A 58 -9.78 1.51 15.53
CA ILE A 58 -11.05 0.97 15.03
C ILE A 58 -11.86 2.03 14.27
N ARG A 59 -11.92 3.26 14.80
CA ARG A 59 -12.63 4.36 14.16
C ARG A 59 -12.02 4.68 12.78
N ARG A 60 -10.70 4.72 12.67
CA ARG A 60 -10.01 5.00 11.41
C ARG A 60 -10.18 3.87 10.40
N ILE A 61 -10.05 2.60 10.81
CA ILE A 61 -10.32 1.45 9.96
C ILE A 61 -11.75 1.50 9.40
N ARG A 62 -12.74 1.87 10.22
CA ARG A 62 -14.13 2.03 9.73
C ARG A 62 -14.25 3.09 8.66
N LEU A 63 -13.49 4.19 8.74
CA LEU A 63 -13.50 5.24 7.71
C LEU A 63 -12.84 4.79 6.41
N VAL A 64 -11.76 4.02 6.50
CA VAL A 64 -11.00 3.57 5.32
C VAL A 64 -11.69 2.39 4.63
N ALA A 65 -12.04 1.34 5.37
CA ALA A 65 -12.55 0.09 4.81
C ALA A 65 -14.09 0.00 4.76
N GLY A 66 -14.80 0.89 5.45
CA GLY A 66 -16.26 0.85 5.57
C GLY A 66 -16.82 -0.32 6.38
N ARG A 67 -16.00 -1.34 6.65
CA ARG A 67 -16.34 -2.56 7.43
C ARG A 67 -15.28 -2.86 8.47
N ILE A 68 -15.66 -3.63 9.49
CA ILE A 68 -14.77 -4.05 10.56
C ILE A 68 -14.81 -5.57 10.65
N ASP A 69 -13.71 -6.21 10.31
CA ASP A 69 -13.44 -7.63 10.46
C ASP A 69 -12.05 -7.86 11.05
N PRO A 70 -11.67 -9.09 11.47
CA PRO A 70 -10.36 -9.35 12.03
C PRO A 70 -9.20 -9.02 11.10
N GLY A 71 -9.39 -9.19 9.78
CA GLY A 71 -8.39 -8.88 8.77
C GLY A 71 -8.17 -7.39 8.60
N THR A 72 -9.24 -6.57 8.62
CA THR A 72 -9.12 -5.11 8.51
C THR A 72 -8.54 -4.46 9.77
N LEU A 73 -8.73 -5.10 10.96
CA LEU A 73 -8.15 -4.63 12.22
C LEU A 73 -6.71 -5.09 12.45
N ALA A 74 -6.14 -5.91 11.57
CA ALA A 74 -4.75 -6.31 11.65
C ALA A 74 -3.81 -5.13 11.37
N ASN A 75 -2.60 -5.16 11.95
CA ASN A 75 -1.56 -4.19 11.61
C ASN A 75 -0.82 -4.56 10.32
N ARG A 76 -1.05 -5.76 9.78
CA ARG A 76 -0.36 -6.32 8.62
C ARG A 76 -1.36 -6.61 7.52
N HIS A 77 -1.12 -6.09 6.33
CA HIS A 77 -2.02 -6.24 5.19
C HIS A 77 -1.27 -6.79 3.99
N ALA A 78 -1.76 -7.92 3.46
CA ALA A 78 -1.31 -8.47 2.20
C ALA A 78 -2.40 -8.26 1.14
N ARG A 79 -1.97 -7.93 -0.09
CA ARG A 79 -2.82 -7.82 -1.28
C ARG A 79 -2.15 -8.55 -2.43
N GLN A 80 -2.95 -9.16 -3.26
CA GLN A 80 -2.51 -9.71 -4.53
C GLN A 80 -3.28 -9.02 -5.65
N VAL A 81 -2.55 -8.56 -6.66
CA VAL A 81 -3.09 -7.83 -7.80
C VAL A 81 -2.55 -8.47 -9.07
N GLU A 82 -3.43 -8.84 -9.96
CA GLU A 82 -3.05 -9.31 -11.30
C GLU A 82 -2.88 -8.11 -12.23
N VAL A 83 -1.73 -8.06 -12.89
CA VAL A 83 -1.34 -7.01 -13.80
C VAL A 83 -1.11 -7.65 -15.18
N PRO A 84 -1.88 -7.29 -16.21
CA PRO A 84 -1.77 -7.88 -17.54
C PRO A 84 -0.62 -7.23 -18.32
N LEU A 85 0.57 -7.37 -17.80
CA LEU A 85 1.83 -6.91 -18.35
C LEU A 85 2.91 -7.95 -18.09
N GLU A 86 3.96 -7.93 -18.89
CA GLU A 86 5.17 -8.71 -18.64
C GLU A 86 5.85 -8.30 -17.32
N ALA A 87 6.58 -9.22 -16.72
CA ALA A 87 7.10 -9.04 -15.36
C ALA A 87 7.98 -7.79 -15.19
N GLY A 88 8.78 -7.44 -16.21
CA GLY A 88 9.61 -6.24 -16.19
C GLY A 88 8.80 -4.95 -16.19
N GLU A 89 7.76 -4.87 -17.02
CA GLU A 89 6.85 -3.72 -17.10
C GLU A 89 5.98 -3.61 -15.85
N ALA A 90 5.48 -4.74 -15.36
CA ALA A 90 4.74 -4.82 -14.11
C ALA A 90 5.61 -4.33 -12.92
N PHE A 91 6.89 -4.70 -12.88
CA PHE A 91 7.84 -4.23 -11.88
C PHE A 91 8.02 -2.71 -11.95
N ASP A 92 8.28 -2.14 -13.13
CA ASP A 92 8.46 -0.70 -13.30
C ASP A 92 7.20 0.09 -12.88
N LEU A 93 6.02 -0.47 -13.17
CA LEU A 93 4.74 0.11 -12.79
C LEU A 93 4.55 0.09 -11.26
N VAL A 94 4.90 -1.01 -10.59
CA VAL A 94 4.81 -1.17 -9.14
C VAL A 94 5.81 -0.25 -8.42
N ASP A 95 7.05 -0.19 -8.90
CA ASP A 95 8.08 0.71 -8.36
C ASP A 95 7.61 2.17 -8.42
N ALA A 96 7.08 2.59 -9.57
CA ALA A 96 6.53 3.92 -9.74
C ALA A 96 5.30 4.19 -8.84
N ALA A 97 4.43 3.18 -8.62
CA ALA A 97 3.28 3.33 -7.73
C ALA A 97 3.70 3.48 -6.25
N ILE A 98 4.75 2.79 -5.83
CA ILE A 98 5.30 2.90 -4.47
C ILE A 98 5.97 4.27 -4.25
N ARG A 99 6.67 4.79 -5.26
CA ARG A 99 7.29 6.13 -5.21
C ARG A 99 6.28 7.29 -5.12
N GLU A 100 5.04 7.08 -5.54
CA GLU A 100 3.96 8.06 -5.37
C GLU A 100 3.47 8.19 -3.94
N LEU A 101 3.77 7.23 -3.05
CA LEU A 101 3.33 7.32 -1.68
C LEU A 101 3.99 8.51 -0.96
N PRO A 102 3.22 9.31 -0.24
CA PRO A 102 3.78 10.39 0.55
C PRO A 102 4.65 9.79 1.67
N ARG A 103 5.87 10.35 1.85
CA ARG A 103 6.85 9.94 2.86
C ARG A 103 7.33 8.49 2.72
N SER A 104 7.41 7.99 1.50
CA SER A 104 8.21 6.81 1.23
C SER A 104 9.70 7.17 1.33
N GLU A 105 10.40 6.46 2.15
CA GLU A 105 11.83 6.61 2.40
C GLU A 105 12.51 5.26 2.13
N ASP A 106 13.83 5.27 1.97
CA ASP A 106 14.64 4.05 1.81
C ASP A 106 14.06 3.08 0.76
N ILE A 107 13.73 3.59 -0.45
CA ILE A 107 13.18 2.75 -1.51
C ILE A 107 14.32 1.98 -2.17
N GLU A 108 14.30 0.66 -2.02
CA GLU A 108 15.21 -0.29 -2.63
C GLU A 108 14.48 -1.08 -3.72
N SER A 109 14.91 -0.88 -4.96
CA SER A 109 14.33 -1.56 -6.13
C SER A 109 15.33 -2.58 -6.67
N ALA A 110 15.03 -3.86 -6.53
CA ALA A 110 15.84 -4.97 -7.00
C ALA A 110 15.18 -5.60 -8.24
N ARG A 111 15.55 -5.11 -9.43
CA ARG A 111 14.96 -5.54 -10.70
C ARG A 111 15.23 -7.03 -11.00
N ASP A 112 16.40 -7.53 -10.63
CA ASP A 112 16.78 -8.92 -10.87
C ASP A 112 15.90 -9.92 -10.10
N SER A 113 15.47 -9.56 -8.90
CA SER A 113 14.56 -10.35 -8.08
C SER A 113 13.10 -9.92 -8.19
N LEU A 114 12.79 -8.91 -9.00
CA LEU A 114 11.46 -8.32 -9.17
C LEU A 114 10.81 -7.90 -7.83
N GLN A 115 11.63 -7.35 -6.93
CA GLN A 115 11.20 -6.92 -5.62
C GLN A 115 11.44 -5.43 -5.40
N VAL A 116 10.47 -4.77 -4.78
CA VAL A 116 10.58 -3.39 -4.32
C VAL A 116 10.32 -3.35 -2.84
N ARG A 117 11.23 -2.75 -2.09
CA ARG A 117 11.09 -2.48 -0.66
C ARG A 117 11.04 -0.99 -0.43
N ALA A 118 10.21 -0.55 0.49
CA ALA A 118 10.15 0.84 0.90
C ALA A 118 9.80 0.94 2.38
N LYS A 119 10.30 1.98 3.03
CA LYS A 119 9.84 2.36 4.37
C LYS A 119 8.91 3.55 4.26
N VAL A 120 7.88 3.56 5.09
CA VAL A 120 6.90 4.63 5.13
C VAL A 120 6.73 5.12 6.54
N THR A 121 7.01 6.41 6.73
CA THR A 121 6.78 7.06 8.02
C THR A 121 5.31 7.44 8.16
N ARG A 122 4.71 7.14 9.31
CA ARG A 122 3.31 7.45 9.59
C ARG A 122 3.01 8.93 9.45
N LEU A 123 1.97 9.26 8.69
CA LEU A 123 1.40 10.59 8.61
C LEU A 123 0.48 10.85 9.82
N ASN A 124 0.76 11.93 10.55
CA ASN A 124 -0.24 12.46 11.46
C ASN A 124 -1.16 13.41 10.67
N PRO A 125 -2.46 13.05 10.45
CA PRO A 125 -3.37 13.86 9.65
C PRO A 125 -3.65 15.25 10.26
N TYR A 126 -3.35 15.43 11.54
CA TYR A 126 -3.61 16.68 12.27
C TYR A 126 -2.35 17.52 12.53
N SER A 127 -1.17 17.04 12.19
CA SER A 127 0.10 17.73 12.42
C SER A 127 1.18 17.24 11.48
N ASN A 128 1.87 18.17 10.82
CA ASN A 128 3.07 17.87 10.05
C ASN A 128 4.31 17.56 10.92
N LYS A 129 4.19 17.71 12.25
CA LYS A 129 5.25 17.40 13.21
C LYS A 129 5.05 15.99 13.76
N ALA A 130 6.14 15.23 13.86
CA ALA A 130 6.13 13.98 14.59
C ALA A 130 5.65 14.23 16.04
N PRO A 131 4.80 13.36 16.62
CA PRO A 131 4.40 13.52 18.01
C PRO A 131 5.66 13.53 18.88
N GLY A 132 5.75 14.51 19.79
CA GLY A 132 6.89 14.67 20.68
C GLY A 132 7.12 13.41 21.53
N GLN A 133 8.37 13.13 21.88
CA GLN A 133 8.76 11.94 22.66
C GLN A 133 8.03 11.81 24.01
N PHE A 134 7.57 12.92 24.54
CA PHE A 134 6.82 12.97 25.81
C PHE A 134 5.31 12.70 25.66
N ASN A 135 4.80 12.50 24.45
CA ASN A 135 3.40 12.13 24.27
C ASN A 135 3.24 10.63 24.55
N PRO A 136 2.43 10.21 25.56
CA PRO A 136 2.25 8.80 25.90
C PRO A 136 1.68 7.97 24.73
N LEU A 137 0.92 8.57 23.82
CA LEU A 137 0.45 7.93 22.59
C LEU A 137 1.60 7.54 21.66
N TYR A 138 2.76 8.19 21.78
CA TYR A 138 3.95 7.86 20.99
C TYR A 138 4.45 6.43 21.23
N TRP A 139 4.26 5.87 22.43
CA TRP A 139 4.73 4.52 22.79
C TRP A 139 3.78 3.41 22.35
N ILE A 140 2.50 3.74 22.16
CA ILE A 140 1.44 2.79 21.84
C ILE A 140 1.27 2.64 20.32
N HIS A 141 1.62 3.68 19.56
CA HIS A 141 1.47 3.68 18.11
C HIS A 141 2.72 3.22 17.36
N ILE A 142 2.50 2.51 16.26
CA ILE A 142 3.55 2.12 15.32
C ILE A 142 3.95 3.36 14.50
N LYS A 143 5.26 3.59 14.35
CA LYS A 143 5.81 4.81 13.74
C LYS A 143 6.29 4.58 12.31
N ARG A 144 6.94 3.44 12.09
CA ARG A 144 7.53 3.06 10.83
C ARG A 144 6.88 1.80 10.32
N ASN A 145 6.51 1.84 9.07
CA ASN A 145 5.95 0.74 8.33
C ASN A 145 6.87 0.41 7.17
N GLN A 146 6.87 -0.83 6.77
CA GLN A 146 7.58 -1.30 5.59
C GLN A 146 6.61 -1.86 4.57
N ILE A 147 6.97 -1.69 3.31
CA ILE A 147 6.25 -2.21 2.17
C ILE A 147 7.18 -3.15 1.44
N LEU A 148 6.71 -4.34 1.14
CA LEU A 148 7.36 -5.29 0.26
C LEU A 148 6.40 -5.61 -0.88
N ALA A 149 6.82 -5.32 -2.10
CA ALA A 149 6.13 -5.74 -3.30
C ALA A 149 7.01 -6.74 -4.07
N THR A 150 6.42 -7.84 -4.47
CA THR A 150 7.08 -8.88 -5.28
C THR A 150 6.24 -9.14 -6.51
N VAL A 151 6.87 -9.10 -7.68
CA VAL A 151 6.23 -9.43 -8.94
C VAL A 151 6.60 -10.85 -9.33
N THR A 152 5.59 -11.68 -9.52
CA THR A 152 5.74 -13.07 -9.98
C THR A 152 5.37 -13.14 -11.46
N PRO A 153 6.29 -13.57 -12.34
CA PRO A 153 6.01 -13.72 -13.76
C PRO A 153 4.91 -14.75 -14.03
N GLY A 154 4.10 -14.48 -15.05
CA GLY A 154 3.13 -15.41 -15.61
C GLY A 154 3.04 -15.22 -17.14
N ASP A 155 2.28 -16.04 -17.84
CA ASP A 155 2.11 -15.98 -19.30
C ASP A 155 1.25 -14.75 -19.69
N GLY A 156 1.92 -13.60 -19.93
CA GLY A 156 1.26 -12.34 -20.31
C GLY A 156 0.50 -11.64 -19.17
N ILE A 157 0.46 -12.25 -17.99
CA ILE A 157 -0.16 -11.69 -16.78
C ILE A 157 0.78 -11.91 -15.61
N SER A 158 1.25 -10.84 -15.00
CA SER A 158 2.07 -10.90 -13.80
C SER A 158 1.24 -10.76 -12.54
N SER A 159 1.60 -11.50 -11.50
CA SER A 159 0.95 -11.38 -10.18
C SER A 159 1.82 -10.54 -9.26
N VAL A 160 1.26 -9.47 -8.72
CA VAL A 160 1.90 -8.58 -7.76
C VAL A 160 1.42 -8.92 -6.36
N SER A 161 2.33 -9.39 -5.52
CA SER A 161 2.11 -9.60 -4.09
C SER A 161 2.63 -8.39 -3.33
N LEU A 162 1.74 -7.69 -2.63
CA LEU A 162 2.02 -6.50 -1.85
C LEU A 162 1.80 -6.80 -0.38
N VAL A 163 2.81 -6.56 0.45
CA VAL A 163 2.74 -6.67 1.92
C VAL A 163 3.05 -5.32 2.53
N CYS A 164 2.12 -4.80 3.33
CA CYS A 164 2.30 -3.59 4.14
C CYS A 164 2.25 -3.98 5.60
N GLU A 165 3.32 -3.77 6.33
CA GLU A 165 3.46 -4.21 7.71
C GLU A 165 4.29 -3.25 8.56
N PRO A 166 4.18 -3.31 9.90
CA PRO A 166 5.09 -2.59 10.78
C PRO A 166 6.54 -3.05 10.60
N GLU A 167 7.50 -2.13 10.69
CA GLU A 167 8.94 -2.47 10.76
C GLU A 167 9.26 -3.30 12.02
N SER A 168 8.44 -3.17 13.06
CA SER A 168 8.58 -3.95 14.29
C SER A 168 8.11 -5.40 14.11
N GLY A 169 8.73 -6.32 14.88
CA GLY A 169 8.38 -7.74 14.84
C GLY A 169 6.91 -8.02 15.20
N ALA A 170 6.40 -9.19 14.80
CA ALA A 170 4.99 -9.58 14.96
C ALA A 170 4.50 -9.56 16.43
N TRP A 171 5.41 -9.75 17.40
CA TRP A 171 5.07 -9.67 18.83
C TRP A 171 4.53 -8.29 19.22
N SER A 172 4.94 -7.22 18.53
CA SER A 172 4.48 -5.86 18.81
C SER A 172 3.00 -5.64 18.51
N ASP A 173 2.39 -6.48 17.67
CA ASP A 173 0.97 -6.40 17.30
C ASP A 173 0.02 -6.71 18.49
N TRP A 174 0.57 -7.30 19.56
CA TRP A 174 -0.17 -7.51 20.81
C TRP A 174 -0.28 -6.23 21.64
N PHE A 175 0.67 -5.30 21.50
CA PHE A 175 0.81 -4.12 22.35
C PHE A 175 0.56 -2.80 21.62
N LYS A 176 0.70 -2.79 20.29
CA LYS A 176 0.67 -1.57 19.49
C LYS A 176 -0.35 -1.64 18.36
N VAL A 177 -0.79 -0.48 17.93
CA VAL A 177 -1.70 -0.28 16.79
C VAL A 177 -1.06 0.64 15.76
N ASP A 178 -1.33 0.39 14.48
CA ASP A 178 -0.83 1.19 13.35
C ASP A 178 -1.79 2.31 12.92
N ASP A 179 -2.94 2.45 13.58
CA ASP A 179 -4.04 3.35 13.21
C ASP A 179 -4.54 3.19 11.77
N GLY A 180 -4.46 1.98 11.23
CA GLY A 180 -4.90 1.66 9.88
C GLY A 180 -4.01 2.21 8.77
N THR A 181 -2.78 2.63 9.10
CA THR A 181 -1.83 3.19 8.13
C THR A 181 -1.43 2.15 7.08
N ASN A 182 -1.18 0.89 7.49
CA ASN A 182 -0.81 -0.17 6.55
C ASN A 182 -1.97 -0.57 5.63
N LEU A 183 -3.20 -0.56 6.14
CA LEU A 183 -4.38 -0.74 5.30
C LEU A 183 -4.50 0.38 4.27
N GLU A 184 -4.35 1.64 4.70
CA GLU A 184 -4.41 2.81 3.82
C GLU A 184 -3.31 2.77 2.74
N ASN A 185 -2.08 2.41 3.10
CA ASN A 185 -0.98 2.25 2.18
C ASN A 185 -1.26 1.14 1.14
N ALA A 186 -1.72 -0.03 1.60
CA ALA A 186 -2.07 -1.13 0.72
C ALA A 186 -3.17 -0.75 -0.30
N GLU A 187 -4.20 -0.06 0.16
CA GLU A 187 -5.28 0.44 -0.70
C GLU A 187 -4.79 1.55 -1.65
N ALA A 188 -3.91 2.44 -1.21
CA ALA A 188 -3.36 3.50 -2.03
C ALA A 188 -2.49 2.95 -3.16
N ILE A 189 -1.59 2.00 -2.86
CA ILE A 189 -0.75 1.34 -3.87
C ILE A 189 -1.60 0.55 -4.86
N THR A 190 -2.55 -0.23 -4.36
CA THR A 190 -3.46 -1.00 -5.23
C THR A 190 -4.21 -0.10 -6.20
N ARG A 191 -4.73 1.04 -5.74
CA ARG A 191 -5.38 2.03 -6.61
C ARG A 191 -4.42 2.66 -7.60
N ALA A 192 -3.18 2.97 -7.19
CA ALA A 192 -2.16 3.51 -8.07
C ALA A 192 -1.78 2.51 -9.18
N ILE A 193 -1.59 1.23 -8.84
CA ILE A 193 -1.34 0.16 -9.79
C ILE A 193 -2.50 0.05 -10.79
N THR A 194 -3.75 -0.04 -10.31
CA THR A 194 -4.94 -0.17 -11.16
C THR A 194 -5.09 1.02 -12.11
N ARG A 195 -4.86 2.24 -11.62
CA ARG A 195 -4.89 3.46 -12.44
C ARG A 195 -3.84 3.40 -13.55
N ARG A 196 -2.59 3.07 -13.23
CA ARG A 196 -1.49 2.98 -14.20
C ARG A 196 -1.71 1.88 -15.25
N VAL A 197 -2.24 0.74 -14.86
CA VAL A 197 -2.65 -0.32 -15.80
C VAL A 197 -3.72 0.19 -16.75
N ALA A 198 -4.72 0.93 -16.25
CA ALA A 198 -5.76 1.49 -17.11
C ALA A 198 -5.20 2.56 -18.07
N GLU A 199 -4.27 3.39 -17.63
CA GLU A 199 -3.57 4.37 -18.47
C GLU A 199 -2.72 3.69 -19.54
N HIS A 200 -1.96 2.65 -19.20
CA HIS A 200 -1.17 1.86 -20.14
C HIS A 200 -2.04 1.26 -21.24
N ARG A 201 -3.13 0.61 -20.88
CA ARG A 201 -4.09 0.04 -21.85
C ARG A 201 -4.70 1.11 -22.78
N ARG A 202 -5.03 2.29 -22.26
CA ARG A 202 -5.55 3.40 -23.09
C ARG A 202 -4.52 3.88 -24.10
N ASN A 203 -3.25 3.98 -23.68
CA ASN A 203 -2.17 4.41 -24.54
C ASN A 203 -1.91 3.37 -25.65
N GLU A 204 -1.92 2.07 -25.35
CA GLU A 204 -1.79 0.99 -26.33
C GLU A 204 -2.95 1.04 -27.36
N GLN A 205 -4.18 1.21 -26.88
CA GLN A 205 -5.36 1.31 -27.76
C GLN A 205 -5.26 2.55 -28.67
N ALA A 206 -4.83 3.69 -28.12
CA ALA A 206 -4.64 4.89 -28.91
C ALA A 206 -3.55 4.72 -29.99
N ALA A 207 -2.41 4.12 -29.64
CA ALA A 207 -1.33 3.81 -30.57
C ALA A 207 -1.78 2.82 -31.68
N ALA A 208 -2.53 1.79 -31.32
CA ALA A 208 -3.10 0.86 -32.29
C ALA A 208 -4.07 1.55 -33.27
N GLN A 209 -4.93 2.44 -32.78
CA GLN A 209 -5.86 3.23 -33.61
C GLN A 209 -5.09 4.17 -34.55
N GLN A 210 -4.05 4.85 -34.06
CA GLN A 210 -3.21 5.70 -34.91
C GLN A 210 -2.58 4.89 -36.07
N THR A 211 -2.03 3.71 -35.78
CA THR A 211 -1.43 2.84 -36.78
C THR A 211 -2.46 2.42 -37.86
N VAL A 212 -3.68 2.10 -37.46
CA VAL A 212 -4.76 1.77 -38.42
C VAL A 212 -5.11 2.97 -39.30
N THR A 213 -5.29 4.15 -38.70
CA THR A 213 -5.60 5.39 -39.42
C THR A 213 -4.49 5.78 -40.40
N GLU A 214 -3.22 5.63 -40.01
CA GLU A 214 -2.08 5.89 -40.92
C GLU A 214 -2.05 4.92 -42.09
N LYS A 215 -2.34 3.63 -41.87
CA LYS A 215 -2.44 2.63 -42.95
C LYS A 215 -3.57 3.00 -43.92
N GLU A 216 -4.75 3.34 -43.40
CA GLU A 216 -5.91 3.75 -44.22
C GLU A 216 -5.58 5.01 -45.07
N LEU A 217 -4.94 6.00 -44.44
CA LEU A 217 -4.51 7.21 -45.15
C LEU A 217 -3.51 6.90 -46.25
N THR A 218 -2.57 6.00 -46.00
CA THR A 218 -1.57 5.56 -46.97
C THR A 218 -2.22 4.85 -48.15
N VAL A 219 -3.16 3.93 -47.92
CA VAL A 219 -3.93 3.26 -48.94
C VAL A 219 -4.76 4.23 -49.78
N ALA A 220 -5.42 5.21 -49.11
CA ALA A 220 -6.18 6.23 -49.80
C ALA A 220 -5.29 7.11 -50.69
N LYS A 221 -4.11 7.51 -50.26
CA LYS A 221 -3.14 8.25 -51.03
C LYS A 221 -2.65 7.45 -52.26
N LEU A 222 -2.34 6.19 -52.09
CA LEU A 222 -1.95 5.30 -53.20
C LEU A 222 -3.06 5.13 -54.24
N SER A 223 -4.31 4.98 -53.78
CA SER A 223 -5.48 4.89 -54.68
C SER A 223 -5.67 6.19 -55.49
N LEU A 224 -5.48 7.35 -54.86
CA LEU A 224 -5.56 8.64 -55.54
C LEU A 224 -4.44 8.78 -56.60
N LEU A 225 -3.22 8.39 -56.28
CA LEU A 225 -2.09 8.40 -57.23
C LEU A 225 -2.35 7.47 -58.43
N HIS A 226 -2.88 6.25 -58.18
CA HIS A 226 -3.26 5.32 -59.25
C HIS A 226 -4.35 5.94 -60.16
N ALA A 227 -5.37 6.54 -59.55
CA ALA A 227 -6.44 7.19 -60.31
C ALA A 227 -5.98 8.40 -61.16
N GLN A 228 -4.89 9.05 -60.76
CA GLN A 228 -4.28 10.15 -61.53
C GLN A 228 -3.36 9.63 -62.66
N VAL A 229 -2.69 8.51 -62.49
CA VAL A 229 -1.75 7.98 -63.45
C VAL A 229 -2.45 7.26 -64.61
N GLU A 230 -3.52 6.49 -64.33
CA GLU A 230 -4.25 5.73 -65.35
C GLU A 230 -4.82 6.56 -66.49
N PRO A 231 -5.51 7.71 -66.28
CA PRO A 231 -6.01 8.52 -67.39
C PRO A 231 -4.87 9.16 -68.22
N HIS A 232 -3.79 9.59 -67.60
CA HIS A 232 -2.69 10.26 -68.28
C HIS A 232 -1.89 9.31 -69.17
N PHE A 233 -1.77 8.05 -68.78
CA PHE A 233 -1.10 7.02 -69.56
C PHE A 233 -1.93 6.60 -70.80
N LEU A 234 -3.25 6.50 -70.65
CA LEU A 234 -4.18 6.19 -71.73
C LEU A 234 -4.25 7.34 -72.77
N TYR A 235 -4.26 8.59 -72.36
CA TYR A 235 -4.21 9.73 -73.26
C TYR A 235 -2.92 9.79 -74.04
N ASN A 236 -1.78 9.53 -73.44
CA ASN A 236 -0.47 9.58 -74.12
C ASN A 236 -0.27 8.40 -75.10
N THR A 237 -0.80 7.21 -74.80
CA THR A 237 -0.74 6.08 -75.75
C THR A 237 -1.69 6.23 -76.89
N LEU A 238 -2.86 6.83 -76.74
CA LEU A 238 -3.79 7.12 -77.82
C LEU A 238 -3.38 8.30 -78.67
N ALA A 239 -2.62 9.25 -78.18
CA ALA A 239 -2.08 10.40 -78.97
C ALA A 239 -0.84 10.03 -79.77
N SER A 240 -0.25 8.87 -79.59
CA SER A 240 0.95 8.37 -80.25
C SER A 240 0.67 7.34 -81.38
N ALA A 241 -0.58 6.99 -81.62
CA ALA A 241 -1.07 6.12 -82.65
C ALA A 241 -1.77 6.93 -83.77
#